data_902690fb29266d70a7025c94a7ce3801
#
_entry.id   902690fb29266d70a7025c94a7ce3801
#
_cell.length_a   1.000
_cell.length_b   1.000
_cell.length_c   1.000
_cell.angle_alpha   90.00
_cell.angle_beta   90.00
_cell.angle_gamma   90.00
#
_symmetry.space_group_name_H-M   'P 1'
#
loop_
_entity.id
_entity.type
_entity.pdbx_description
1 polymer ?
#
loop_
_entity_poly.entity_id
_entity_poly.type
_entity_poly.pdbx_seq_one_letter_code
_entity_poly.pdbx_strand_id
1 'polypeptide(L)'
;MLERRLRLDPQVALRPEPFGALAYHYGNRRLVFLRHPDMLRVVRALEDNETVGDALRACEVAPPRWPAFADALESLVRSEVLRDDGADE
;
A
#
# COMPACT_ATOMS: atom_id res chain seq x y z
N MET A 1 6.21 -11.62 0.59
CA MET A 1 5.60 -10.30 0.41
C MET A 1 5.62 -9.83 -1.04
N LEU A 2 6.75 -9.96 -1.71
CA LEU A 2 6.88 -9.39 -3.06
C LEU A 2 5.96 -10.05 -4.09
N GLU A 3 5.55 -11.26 -3.84
CA GLU A 3 4.70 -12.00 -4.77
C GLU A 3 3.21 -11.84 -4.46
N ARG A 4 2.90 -11.14 -3.39
CA ARG A 4 1.50 -10.96 -3.00
C ARG A 4 0.83 -9.93 -3.90
N ARG A 5 -0.46 -10.13 -4.06
CA ARG A 5 -1.28 -9.23 -4.84
C ARG A 5 -2.13 -8.40 -3.88
N LEU A 6 -1.69 -7.20 -3.61
CA LEU A 6 -2.37 -6.32 -2.66
C LEU A 6 -3.15 -5.26 -3.40
N ARG A 7 -4.27 -4.88 -2.84
CA ARG A 7 -5.16 -3.86 -3.41
C ARG A 7 -5.65 -2.96 -2.29
N LEU A 8 -5.85 -1.70 -2.63
CA LEU A 8 -6.50 -0.78 -1.71
C LEU A 8 -7.91 -1.25 -1.45
N ASP A 9 -8.29 -1.29 -0.18
CA ASP A 9 -9.66 -1.68 0.16
C ASP A 9 -10.63 -0.66 -0.45
N PRO A 10 -11.74 -1.13 -1.06
CA PRO A 10 -12.67 -0.19 -1.70
C PRO A 10 -13.27 0.85 -0.77
N GLN A 11 -13.25 0.59 0.54
CA GLN A 11 -13.78 1.53 1.52
C GLN A 11 -12.76 2.52 2.01
N VAL A 12 -11.58 2.56 1.40
CA VAL A 12 -10.51 3.46 1.83
C VAL A 12 -10.40 4.62 0.84
N ALA A 13 -10.38 5.83 1.38
CA ALA A 13 -10.09 7.04 0.61
C ALA A 13 -8.68 7.49 0.95
N LEU A 14 -7.91 7.82 -0.08
CA LEU A 14 -6.56 8.35 0.09
C LEU A 14 -6.58 9.84 -0.14
N ARG A 15 -5.93 10.57 0.74
CA ARG A 15 -5.81 12.03 0.61
C ARG A 15 -4.34 12.41 0.66
N PRO A 16 -3.80 12.95 -0.43
CA PRO A 16 -2.39 13.37 -0.43
C PRO A 16 -2.15 14.51 0.54
N GLU A 17 -1.02 14.46 1.22
CA GLU A 17 -0.59 15.49 2.15
C GLU A 17 0.88 15.74 1.94
N PRO A 18 1.41 16.89 2.40
CA PRO A 18 2.84 17.15 2.22
C PRO A 18 3.74 16.07 2.79
N PHE A 19 3.32 15.40 3.86
CA PHE A 19 4.15 14.35 4.46
C PHE A 19 3.95 13.00 3.81
N GLY A 20 2.96 12.84 2.94
CA GLY A 20 2.63 11.56 2.33
C GLY A 20 1.16 11.47 2.01
N ALA A 21 0.38 10.88 2.90
CA ALA A 21 -1.06 10.76 2.68
C ALA A 21 -1.77 10.36 3.95
N LEU A 22 -3.08 10.60 3.95
CA LEU A 22 -3.99 10.05 4.95
C LEU A 22 -4.84 8.98 4.26
N ALA A 23 -5.00 7.85 4.92
CA ALA A 23 -5.90 6.79 4.45
C ALA A 23 -7.04 6.69 5.44
N TYR A 24 -8.25 6.94 4.97
CA TYR A 24 -9.43 6.84 5.83
C TYR A 24 -10.27 5.66 5.39
N HIS A 25 -10.56 4.77 6.33
CA HIS A 25 -11.36 3.57 6.07
C HIS A 25 -12.78 3.83 6.53
N TYR A 26 -13.70 3.90 5.58
CA TYR A 26 -15.10 4.20 5.92
C TYR A 26 -15.76 3.08 6.73
N GLY A 27 -15.34 1.85 6.51
CA GLY A 27 -15.94 0.71 7.19
C GLY A 27 -15.62 0.64 8.66
N ASN A 28 -14.32 0.71 9.00
CA ASN A 28 -13.89 0.60 10.40
C ASN A 28 -13.58 1.94 11.02
N ARG A 29 -13.68 3.02 10.25
CA ARG A 29 -13.50 4.41 10.71
C ARG A 29 -12.09 4.71 11.19
N ARG A 30 -11.12 3.92 10.76
CA ARG A 30 -9.73 4.18 11.11
C ARG A 30 -9.11 5.19 10.18
N LEU A 31 -8.18 5.97 10.74
CA LEU A 31 -7.39 6.93 10.00
C LEU A 31 -5.95 6.48 10.13
N VAL A 32 -5.29 6.24 9.01
CA VAL A 32 -3.92 5.74 9.00
C VAL A 32 -3.07 6.72 8.20
N PHE A 33 -1.89 7.04 8.73
CA PHE A 33 -0.97 7.96 8.07
C PHE A 33 0.02 7.18 7.22
N LEU A 34 0.14 7.57 5.97
CA LEU A 34 1.23 7.12 5.10
C LEU A 34 2.28 8.21 5.18
N ARG A 35 3.39 7.91 5.87
CA ARG A 35 4.31 8.94 6.31
C ARG A 35 5.36 9.33 5.31
N HIS A 36 5.26 8.84 4.08
CA HIS A 36 6.24 9.16 3.05
C HIS A 36 5.53 9.23 1.71
N PRO A 37 5.85 10.23 0.88
CA PRO A 37 5.22 10.33 -0.44
C PRO A 37 5.44 9.10 -1.31
N ASP A 38 6.58 8.43 -1.17
CA ASP A 38 6.84 7.22 -1.95
C ASP A 38 5.88 6.09 -1.58
N MET A 39 5.44 6.05 -0.32
CA MET A 39 4.48 5.04 0.09
C MET A 39 3.14 5.25 -0.62
N LEU A 40 2.72 6.51 -0.76
CA LEU A 40 1.51 6.81 -1.51
C LEU A 40 1.64 6.36 -2.97
N ARG A 41 2.80 6.61 -3.57
CA ARG A 41 3.03 6.19 -4.95
C ARG A 41 2.94 4.68 -5.10
N VAL A 42 3.55 3.95 -4.18
CA VAL A 42 3.52 2.49 -4.24
C VAL A 42 2.10 1.97 -4.03
N VAL A 43 1.39 2.50 -3.05
CA VAL A 43 0.01 2.04 -2.80
C VAL A 43 -0.86 2.28 -4.02
N ARG A 44 -0.72 3.42 -4.68
CA ARG A 44 -1.48 3.67 -5.90
C ARG A 44 -1.06 2.76 -7.03
N ALA A 45 0.22 2.45 -7.12
CA ALA A 45 0.73 1.59 -8.19
C ALA A 45 0.24 0.15 -8.05
N LEU A 46 -0.20 -0.26 -6.85
CA LEU A 46 -0.71 -1.60 -6.67
C LEU A 46 -1.93 -1.87 -7.57
N GLU A 47 -2.68 -0.84 -7.91
CA GLU A 47 -3.85 -1.02 -8.78
C GLU A 47 -3.46 -1.42 -10.20
N ASP A 48 -2.29 -1.02 -10.63
CA ASP A 48 -1.85 -1.22 -12.01
C ASP A 48 -0.83 -2.34 -12.15
N ASN A 49 -0.49 -3.02 -11.07
CA ASN A 49 0.54 -4.05 -11.09
C ASN A 49 0.03 -5.30 -10.39
N GLU A 50 0.49 -6.45 -10.87
CA GLU A 50 -0.01 -7.72 -10.33
C GLU A 50 0.51 -8.00 -8.93
N THR A 51 1.77 -7.64 -8.67
CA THR A 51 2.39 -7.99 -7.40
C THR A 51 3.00 -6.77 -6.76
N VAL A 52 3.28 -6.91 -5.45
CA VAL A 52 3.98 -5.86 -4.71
C VAL A 52 5.33 -5.59 -5.36
N GLY A 53 6.05 -6.66 -5.74
CA GLY A 53 7.35 -6.46 -6.39
C GLY A 53 7.25 -5.64 -7.66
N ASP A 54 6.23 -5.91 -8.47
CA ASP A 54 6.04 -5.14 -9.70
C ASP A 54 5.75 -3.68 -9.39
N ALA A 55 4.95 -3.41 -8.36
CA ALA A 55 4.65 -2.03 -7.99
C ALA A 55 5.89 -1.30 -7.50
N LEU A 56 6.73 -1.98 -6.72
CA LEU A 56 7.97 -1.37 -6.26
C LEU A 56 8.90 -1.04 -7.42
N ARG A 57 8.99 -1.94 -8.39
CA ARG A 57 9.82 -1.68 -9.57
C ARG A 57 9.25 -0.55 -10.41
N ALA A 58 7.94 -0.51 -10.57
CA ALA A 58 7.30 0.55 -11.36
C ALA A 58 7.53 1.91 -10.72
N CYS A 59 7.62 1.97 -9.41
CA CYS A 59 7.88 3.22 -8.69
C CYS A 59 9.37 3.50 -8.53
N GLU A 60 10.22 2.63 -9.09
CA GLU A 60 11.67 2.80 -9.05
C GLU A 60 12.22 2.85 -7.64
N VAL A 61 11.63 2.05 -6.74
CA VAL A 61 12.13 1.93 -5.40
C VAL A 61 13.39 1.06 -5.41
N ALA A 62 14.49 1.59 -4.89
CA ALA A 62 15.74 0.85 -4.88
C ALA A 62 15.61 -0.41 -4.01
N PRO A 63 16.13 -1.55 -4.48
CA PRO A 63 15.95 -2.81 -3.74
C PRO A 63 16.36 -2.76 -2.27
N PRO A 64 17.42 -2.03 -1.87
CA PRO A 64 17.74 -1.96 -0.44
C PRO A 64 16.62 -1.37 0.41
N ARG A 65 15.70 -0.63 -0.17
CA ARG A 65 14.57 -0.07 0.57
C ARG A 65 13.36 -1.00 0.62
N TRP A 66 13.39 -2.09 -0.16
CA TRP A 66 12.23 -2.97 -0.25
C TRP A 66 11.80 -3.57 1.10
N PRO A 67 12.71 -3.99 1.98
CA PRO A 67 12.26 -4.54 3.26
C PRO A 67 11.44 -3.54 4.08
N ALA A 68 11.83 -2.27 4.09
CA ALA A 68 11.06 -1.26 4.82
C ALA A 68 9.68 -1.07 4.20
N PHE A 69 9.60 -1.07 2.86
CA PHE A 69 8.30 -0.99 2.20
C PHE A 69 7.45 -2.21 2.49
N ALA A 70 8.07 -3.39 2.48
CA ALA A 70 7.32 -4.61 2.78
C ALA A 70 6.74 -4.56 4.19
N ASP A 71 7.51 -4.11 5.17
CA ASP A 71 7.02 -3.99 6.53
C ASP A 71 5.86 -2.98 6.61
N ALA A 72 5.99 -1.86 5.91
CA ALA A 72 4.94 -0.85 5.93
C ALA A 72 3.67 -1.37 5.26
N LEU A 73 3.81 -2.08 4.14
CA LEU A 73 2.65 -2.63 3.45
C LEU A 73 1.97 -3.68 4.31
N GLU A 74 2.74 -4.51 5.02
CA GLU A 74 2.17 -5.49 5.92
C GLU A 74 1.35 -4.81 7.02
N SER A 75 1.86 -3.71 7.55
CA SER A 75 1.12 -2.94 8.54
C SER A 75 -0.19 -2.42 7.97
N LEU A 76 -0.19 -1.99 6.72
CA LEU A 76 -1.41 -1.51 6.08
C LEU A 76 -2.41 -2.63 5.86
N VAL A 77 -1.94 -3.85 5.62
CA VAL A 77 -2.83 -5.00 5.54
C VAL A 77 -3.48 -5.25 6.90
N ARG A 78 -2.69 -5.18 7.96
CA ARG A 78 -3.23 -5.40 9.32
C ARG A 78 -4.24 -4.34 9.71
N SER A 79 -4.08 -3.11 9.23
CA SER A 79 -5.03 -2.04 9.54
C SER A 79 -6.17 -1.98 8.54
N GLU A 80 -6.22 -2.95 7.60
CA GLU A 80 -7.30 -3.09 6.63
C GLU A 80 -7.35 -1.96 5.59
N VAL A 81 -6.27 -1.21 5.47
CA VAL A 81 -6.14 -0.25 4.36
C VAL A 81 -5.93 -1.00 3.06
N LEU A 82 -5.12 -2.04 3.11
CA LEU A 82 -4.88 -2.92 1.97
C LEU A 82 -5.45 -4.29 2.26
N ARG A 83 -5.81 -5.00 1.19
CA ARG A 83 -6.26 -6.37 1.31
C ARG A 83 -5.51 -7.23 0.33
N ASP A 84 -5.40 -8.51 0.65
CA ASP A 84 -4.69 -9.47 -0.17
C ASP A 84 -5.69 -10.09 -1.15
N ASP A 85 -5.54 -9.75 -2.41
CA ASP A 85 -6.50 -10.13 -3.44
C ASP A 85 -6.16 -11.47 -4.09
N GLY A 86 -4.99 -12.01 -3.81
CA GLY A 86 -4.58 -13.24 -4.44
C GLY A 86 -4.55 -14.43 -3.53
N ALA A 87 -4.97 -14.27 -2.28
CA ALA A 87 -4.75 -15.29 -1.27
C ALA A 87 -5.80 -16.38 -1.24
N ASP A 88 -6.90 -16.19 -1.90
CA ASP A 88 -8.05 -17.07 -1.77
C ASP A 88 -8.09 -18.17 -2.80
N GLU A 89 -7.07 -18.32 -3.59
CA GLU A 89 -7.06 -19.28 -4.70
C GLU A 89 -6.95 -20.72 -4.28
#